data_5e3bea081b81176947a176aa84808734
#
_entry.id   5e3bea081b81176947a176aa84808734
#
_cell.length_a   1.000
_cell.length_b   1.000
_cell.length_c   1.000
_cell.angle_alpha   90.00
_cell.angle_beta   90.00
_cell.angle_gamma   90.00
#
_symmetry.space_group_name_H-M   'P 1'
#
loop_
_entity.id
_entity.type
_entity.pdbx_description
1 polymer ?
#
loop_
_entity_poly.entity_id
_entity_poly.type
_entity_poly.pdbx_seq_one_letter_code
_entity_poly.pdbx_strand_id
1 'polypeptide(L)'
;MKIHIADHPLITHKLTVLRDEKTDSPTFRRLTEEIVTLLAYEAMREVKTQAVTVKTPVAMAQGAHLTKPKPVVVPILRAGLGMLEGMSRLIPTAEIGFLGMVRDEKTLEATTYANRLPEDLTNRQCYILDPMLATGGTLVSAIEFLAAKGATDITAICILAAPEGIAVLEKAFATSKLSLKLVTGALDESLNEKGYIIPGLGDAGDRLYGVV
;
A
#
# COMPACT_ATOMS: atom_id res chain seq x y z
N MET A 1 -12.73 9.77 2.14
CA MET A 1 -11.47 9.15 1.67
C MET A 1 -11.02 9.85 0.38
N LYS A 2 -9.70 10.00 0.14
CA LYS A 2 -9.14 10.46 -1.15
C LYS A 2 -8.70 9.24 -1.96
N ILE A 3 -9.04 9.18 -3.26
CA ILE A 3 -8.61 8.10 -4.15
C ILE A 3 -7.74 8.70 -5.25
N HIS A 4 -6.59 8.12 -5.49
CA HIS A 4 -5.65 8.47 -6.54
C HIS A 4 -5.33 7.25 -7.39
N ILE A 5 -5.82 7.23 -8.62
CA ILE A 5 -5.44 6.23 -9.62
C ILE A 5 -4.28 6.83 -10.40
N ALA A 6 -3.15 6.15 -10.40
CA ALA A 6 -1.93 6.67 -11.01
C ALA A 6 -2.02 6.58 -12.55
N ASP A 7 -2.25 7.71 -13.18
CA ASP A 7 -2.26 7.85 -14.65
C ASP A 7 -0.85 8.16 -15.16
N HIS A 8 -0.03 7.11 -15.31
CA HIS A 8 1.33 7.25 -15.79
C HIS A 8 1.70 6.14 -16.80
N PRO A 9 2.20 6.47 -18.01
CA PRO A 9 2.50 5.49 -19.06
C PRO A 9 3.42 4.35 -18.63
N LEU A 10 4.41 4.61 -17.77
CA LEU A 10 5.30 3.58 -17.26
C LEU A 10 4.60 2.60 -16.31
N ILE A 11 3.61 3.07 -15.54
CA ILE A 11 2.81 2.18 -14.70
C ILE A 11 1.95 1.29 -15.58
N THR A 12 1.25 1.86 -16.55
CA THR A 12 0.44 1.09 -17.52
C THR A 12 1.26 0.05 -18.27
N HIS A 13 2.44 0.44 -18.76
CA HIS A 13 3.37 -0.49 -19.43
C HIS A 13 3.76 -1.67 -18.53
N LYS A 14 4.18 -1.39 -17.30
CA LYS A 14 4.60 -2.42 -16.35
C LYS A 14 3.44 -3.30 -15.91
N LEU A 15 2.26 -2.74 -15.70
CA LEU A 15 1.04 -3.48 -15.40
C LEU A 15 0.66 -4.43 -16.54
N THR A 16 0.83 -4.02 -17.80
CA THR A 16 0.56 -4.89 -18.96
C THR A 16 1.39 -6.17 -18.89
N VAL A 17 2.68 -6.06 -18.60
CA VAL A 17 3.56 -7.24 -18.44
C VAL A 17 3.23 -8.02 -17.17
N LEU A 18 2.92 -7.32 -16.06
CA LEU A 18 2.58 -7.96 -14.78
C LEU A 18 1.31 -8.82 -14.89
N ARG A 19 0.33 -8.38 -15.68
CA ARG A 19 -0.95 -9.10 -15.91
C ARG A 19 -0.79 -10.35 -16.77
N ASP A 20 0.19 -10.41 -17.67
CA ASP A 20 0.38 -11.55 -18.56
C ASP A 20 0.59 -12.84 -17.75
N GLU A 21 -0.23 -13.87 -18.01
CA GLU A 21 -0.15 -15.16 -17.35
C GLU A 21 1.21 -15.86 -17.53
N LYS A 22 1.94 -15.53 -18.61
CA LYS A 22 3.26 -16.07 -18.93
C LYS A 22 4.39 -15.40 -18.18
N THR A 23 4.13 -14.30 -17.48
CA THR A 23 5.15 -13.60 -16.68
C THR A 23 5.59 -14.48 -15.52
N ASP A 24 6.87 -14.85 -15.51
CA ASP A 24 7.47 -15.67 -14.46
C ASP A 24 7.58 -14.92 -13.10
N SER A 25 7.70 -15.68 -12.01
CA SER A 25 7.78 -15.10 -10.67
C SER A 25 8.95 -14.14 -10.48
N PRO A 26 10.17 -14.37 -10.99
CA PRO A 26 11.26 -13.38 -10.90
C PRO A 26 10.91 -12.05 -11.57
N THR A 27 10.35 -12.08 -12.77
CA THR A 27 9.92 -10.87 -13.51
C THR A 27 8.75 -10.21 -12.78
N PHE A 28 7.80 -10.99 -12.27
CA PHE A 28 6.66 -10.48 -11.50
C PHE A 28 7.13 -9.73 -10.24
N ARG A 29 8.05 -10.30 -9.46
CA ARG A 29 8.63 -9.64 -8.28
C ARG A 29 9.30 -8.31 -8.64
N ARG A 30 10.16 -8.31 -9.66
CA ARG A 30 10.86 -7.11 -10.11
C ARG A 30 9.90 -6.01 -10.56
N LEU A 31 8.88 -6.35 -11.35
CA LEU A 31 7.87 -5.39 -11.80
C LEU A 31 7.01 -4.87 -10.65
N THR A 32 6.69 -5.71 -9.67
CA THR A 32 6.00 -5.31 -8.44
C THR A 32 6.80 -4.22 -7.71
N GLU A 33 8.10 -4.43 -7.48
CA GLU A 33 8.98 -3.43 -6.85
C GLU A 33 9.02 -2.11 -7.65
N GLU A 34 9.15 -2.19 -8.98
CA GLU A 34 9.23 -1.02 -9.85
C GLU A 34 7.91 -0.22 -9.85
N ILE A 35 6.75 -0.90 -9.93
CA ILE A 35 5.44 -0.26 -9.87
C ILE A 35 5.24 0.39 -8.50
N VAL A 36 5.54 -0.34 -7.43
CA VAL A 36 5.38 0.17 -6.06
C VAL A 36 6.25 1.40 -5.81
N THR A 37 7.47 1.44 -6.35
CA THR A 37 8.32 2.65 -6.25
C THR A 37 7.62 3.87 -6.86
N LEU A 38 6.97 3.72 -8.02
CA LEU A 38 6.23 4.80 -8.66
C LEU A 38 4.98 5.19 -7.87
N LEU A 39 4.21 4.20 -7.40
CA LEU A 39 3.01 4.44 -6.59
C LEU A 39 3.35 5.08 -5.24
N ALA A 40 4.43 4.66 -4.61
CA ALA A 40 4.91 5.24 -3.35
C ALA A 40 5.34 6.70 -3.54
N TYR A 41 5.99 7.04 -4.65
CA TYR A 41 6.31 8.43 -4.99
C TYR A 41 5.05 9.30 -5.04
N GLU A 42 3.98 8.83 -5.71
CA GLU A 42 2.69 9.52 -5.74
C GLU A 42 2.01 9.56 -4.35
N ALA A 43 2.06 8.46 -3.63
CA ALA A 43 1.47 8.37 -2.29
C ALA A 43 2.09 9.36 -1.30
N MET A 44 3.40 9.62 -1.45
CA MET A 44 4.19 10.45 -0.55
C MET A 44 4.25 11.93 -0.94
N ARG A 45 3.44 12.42 -1.89
CA ARG A 45 3.39 13.85 -2.25
C ARG A 45 3.10 14.78 -1.06
N GLU A 46 2.40 14.26 -0.04
CA GLU A 46 2.04 15.00 1.17
C GLU A 46 2.88 14.54 2.39
N VAL A 47 4.07 13.95 2.16
CA VAL A 47 4.96 13.57 3.26
C VAL A 47 5.41 14.81 4.03
N LYS A 48 5.36 14.72 5.35
CA LYS A 48 5.64 15.89 6.21
C LYS A 48 7.14 16.18 6.26
N THR A 49 7.48 17.43 5.97
CA THR A 49 8.87 17.92 6.01
C THR A 49 8.99 19.15 6.91
N GLN A 50 10.19 19.40 7.41
CA GLN A 50 10.55 20.63 8.14
C GLN A 50 11.70 21.33 7.44
N ALA A 51 11.67 22.66 7.43
CA ALA A 51 12.75 23.47 6.86
C ALA A 51 14.04 23.28 7.66
N VAL A 52 15.17 23.27 6.95
CA VAL A 52 16.50 23.17 7.53
C VAL A 52 17.48 24.01 6.73
N THR A 53 18.45 24.59 7.41
CA THR A 53 19.58 25.25 6.76
C THR A 53 20.80 24.34 6.82
N VAL A 54 21.42 24.09 5.67
CA VAL A 54 22.62 23.26 5.55
C VAL A 54 23.79 24.05 4.98
N LYS A 55 25.01 23.69 5.37
CA LYS A 55 26.21 24.25 4.77
C LYS A 55 26.63 23.36 3.60
N THR A 56 26.63 23.93 2.40
CA THR A 56 27.20 23.27 1.21
C THR A 56 28.69 23.59 1.13
N PRO A 57 29.44 22.96 0.23
CA PRO A 57 30.84 23.34 -0.02
C PRO A 57 31.05 24.79 -0.45
N VAL A 58 29.98 25.47 -0.95
CA VAL A 58 30.06 26.82 -1.51
C VAL A 58 29.42 27.87 -0.62
N ALA A 59 28.21 27.58 -0.08
CA ALA A 59 27.40 28.55 0.68
C ALA A 59 26.40 27.89 1.62
N MET A 60 25.67 28.71 2.40
CA MET A 60 24.49 28.24 3.14
C MET A 60 23.31 28.06 2.19
N ALA A 61 22.59 26.95 2.33
CA ALA A 61 21.42 26.63 1.53
C ALA A 61 20.22 26.28 2.42
N GLN A 62 19.03 26.65 1.97
CA GLN A 62 17.78 26.21 2.57
C GLN A 62 17.38 24.85 1.97
N GLY A 63 16.92 23.95 2.81
CA GLY A 63 16.48 22.60 2.41
C GLY A 63 15.31 22.11 3.28
N ALA A 64 14.98 20.85 3.16
CA ALA A 64 13.97 20.21 3.97
C ALA A 64 14.40 18.81 4.42
N HIS A 65 14.06 18.43 5.64
CA HIS A 65 14.18 17.07 6.15
C HIS A 65 12.78 16.51 6.46
N LEU A 66 12.65 15.19 6.43
CA LEU A 66 11.43 14.55 6.93
C LEU A 66 11.24 14.88 8.41
N THR A 67 9.98 15.14 8.80
CA THR A 67 9.65 15.39 10.20
C THR A 67 9.76 14.12 11.05
N LYS A 68 9.82 14.30 12.38
CA LYS A 68 9.60 13.23 13.35
C LYS A 68 8.17 13.33 13.90
N PRO A 69 7.55 12.22 14.31
CA PRO A 69 8.05 10.85 14.22
C PRO A 69 8.13 10.36 12.78
N LYS A 70 9.01 9.38 12.51
CA LYS A 70 9.20 8.80 11.18
C LYS A 70 7.91 8.13 10.67
N PRO A 71 7.65 8.12 9.36
CA PRO A 71 6.58 7.32 8.77
C PRO A 71 6.75 5.82 9.11
N VAL A 72 5.63 5.10 9.10
CA VAL A 72 5.59 3.66 9.27
C VAL A 72 5.07 3.01 8.00
N VAL A 73 5.80 2.02 7.50
CA VAL A 73 5.41 1.19 6.36
C VAL A 73 4.90 -0.16 6.87
N VAL A 74 3.73 -0.56 6.44
CA VAL A 74 3.03 -1.74 6.96
C VAL A 74 2.61 -2.65 5.81
N PRO A 75 3.49 -3.58 5.37
CA PRO A 75 3.07 -4.61 4.44
C PRO A 75 2.10 -5.58 5.13
N ILE A 76 0.98 -5.87 4.44
CA ILE A 76 0.06 -6.94 4.83
C ILE A 76 0.63 -8.25 4.30
N LEU A 77 1.00 -9.13 5.22
CA LEU A 77 1.59 -10.44 4.87
C LEU A 77 0.51 -11.37 4.30
N ARG A 78 0.83 -12.20 3.32
CA ARG A 78 2.13 -12.42 2.66
C ARG A 78 2.41 -11.45 1.51
N ALA A 79 1.41 -11.17 0.67
CA ALA A 79 1.58 -10.52 -0.64
C ALA A 79 2.18 -9.10 -0.56
N GLY A 80 1.81 -8.31 0.46
CA GLY A 80 2.37 -6.97 0.68
C GLY A 80 3.89 -6.95 0.92
N LEU A 81 4.49 -8.08 1.33
CA LEU A 81 5.93 -8.17 1.49
C LEU A 81 6.68 -7.96 0.16
N GLY A 82 6.09 -8.41 -0.97
CA GLY A 82 6.67 -8.18 -2.30
C GLY A 82 6.71 -6.69 -2.72
N MET A 83 5.97 -5.84 -2.01
CA MET A 83 5.94 -4.40 -2.25
C MET A 83 6.97 -3.63 -1.40
N LEU A 84 7.49 -4.25 -0.34
CA LEU A 84 8.28 -3.57 0.69
C LEU A 84 9.58 -2.99 0.15
N GLU A 85 10.28 -3.71 -0.72
CA GLU A 85 11.56 -3.25 -1.26
C GLU A 85 11.40 -1.96 -2.08
N GLY A 86 10.37 -1.89 -2.95
CA GLY A 86 10.06 -0.68 -3.73
C GLY A 86 9.80 0.53 -2.85
N MET A 87 9.08 0.36 -1.74
CA MET A 87 8.83 1.42 -0.77
C MET A 87 10.08 1.81 0.02
N SER A 88 10.88 0.83 0.47
CA SER A 88 12.07 1.04 1.30
C SER A 88 13.18 1.76 0.55
N ARG A 89 13.30 1.56 -0.76
CA ARG A 89 14.25 2.33 -1.62
C ARG A 89 13.88 3.81 -1.67
N LEU A 90 12.60 4.14 -1.66
CA LEU A 90 12.14 5.52 -1.70
C LEU A 90 12.29 6.22 -0.35
N ILE A 91 11.98 5.52 0.75
CA ILE A 91 12.06 6.07 2.10
C ILE A 91 12.82 5.13 3.05
N PRO A 92 14.17 5.03 2.92
CA PRO A 92 14.96 4.07 3.69
C PRO A 92 14.98 4.36 5.20
N THR A 93 14.51 5.52 5.62
CA THR A 93 14.46 5.90 7.05
C THR A 93 13.13 5.61 7.71
N ALA A 94 12.10 5.14 6.97
CA ALA A 94 10.83 4.74 7.56
C ALA A 94 11.01 3.55 8.51
N GLU A 95 10.16 3.47 9.52
CA GLU A 95 10.05 2.28 10.33
C GLU A 95 9.14 1.26 9.63
N ILE A 96 9.45 -0.01 9.77
CA ILE A 96 8.68 -1.09 9.15
C ILE A 96 7.98 -1.86 10.25
N GLY A 97 6.65 -1.98 10.11
CA GLY A 97 5.85 -2.86 10.91
C GLY A 97 5.22 -3.95 10.03
N PHE A 98 4.87 -5.09 10.61
CA PHE A 98 4.27 -6.20 9.86
C PHE A 98 2.90 -6.54 10.42
N LEU A 99 1.94 -6.70 9.51
CA LEU A 99 0.59 -7.13 9.85
C LEU A 99 0.27 -8.39 9.03
N GLY A 100 0.15 -9.52 9.73
CA GLY A 100 -0.26 -10.78 9.12
C GLY A 100 -1.77 -10.92 9.23
N MET A 101 -2.44 -10.99 8.10
CA MET A 101 -3.88 -11.17 8.02
C MET A 101 -4.20 -12.37 7.14
N VAL A 102 -5.14 -13.18 7.60
CA VAL A 102 -5.70 -14.29 6.83
C VAL A 102 -7.19 -14.08 6.70
N ARG A 103 -7.71 -14.37 5.54
CA ARG A 103 -9.13 -14.31 5.27
C ARG A 103 -9.71 -15.70 5.48
N ASP A 104 -10.77 -15.80 6.28
CA ASP A 104 -11.55 -17.03 6.36
C ASP A 104 -12.28 -17.26 5.04
N GLU A 105 -12.10 -18.44 4.43
CA GLU A 105 -12.66 -18.75 3.11
C GLU A 105 -14.19 -18.84 3.12
N LYS A 106 -14.81 -19.10 4.28
CA LYS A 106 -16.27 -19.27 4.42
C LYS A 106 -16.96 -17.98 4.85
N THR A 107 -16.40 -17.31 5.87
CA THR A 107 -17.00 -16.08 6.42
C THR A 107 -16.53 -14.82 5.70
N LEU A 108 -15.42 -14.93 4.96
CA LEU A 108 -14.72 -13.82 4.30
C LEU A 108 -14.21 -12.75 5.27
N GLU A 109 -14.24 -13.02 6.57
CA GLU A 109 -13.71 -12.13 7.60
C GLU A 109 -12.18 -12.20 7.66
N ALA A 110 -11.52 -11.05 7.84
CA ALA A 110 -10.09 -10.98 8.00
C ALA A 110 -9.71 -11.15 9.47
N THR A 111 -8.83 -12.11 9.75
CA THR A 111 -8.29 -12.36 11.10
C THR A 111 -6.81 -12.04 11.14
N THR A 112 -6.37 -11.33 12.17
CA THR A 112 -4.95 -10.99 12.38
C THR A 112 -4.25 -12.14 13.07
N TYR A 113 -3.24 -12.75 12.41
CA TYR A 113 -2.43 -13.83 12.98
C TYR A 113 -1.02 -13.36 13.40
N ALA A 114 -0.57 -12.21 12.91
CA ALA A 114 0.72 -11.63 13.27
C ALA A 114 0.61 -10.11 13.38
N ASN A 115 1.19 -9.55 14.44
CA ASN A 115 1.27 -8.13 14.67
C ASN A 115 2.68 -7.78 15.19
N ARG A 116 3.42 -7.03 14.39
CA ARG A 116 4.73 -6.46 14.74
C ARG A 116 4.75 -4.99 14.34
N LEU A 117 3.89 -4.20 15.00
CA LEU A 117 3.77 -2.75 14.82
C LEU A 117 4.31 -2.03 16.06
N PRO A 118 4.75 -0.76 15.92
CA PRO A 118 4.95 0.11 17.08
C PRO A 118 3.70 0.15 17.96
N GLU A 119 3.87 0.30 19.25
CA GLU A 119 2.75 0.35 20.20
C GLU A 119 1.89 1.60 20.00
N ASP A 120 2.53 2.73 19.67
CA ASP A 120 1.89 4.02 19.45
C ASP A 120 2.19 4.54 18.03
N LEU A 121 1.12 4.81 17.28
CA LEU A 121 1.15 5.37 15.93
C LEU A 121 0.67 6.83 15.89
N THR A 122 0.51 7.47 17.05
CA THR A 122 0.04 8.86 17.14
C THR A 122 0.98 9.80 16.38
N ASN A 123 0.38 10.70 15.58
CA ASN A 123 1.07 11.68 14.71
C ASN A 123 1.98 11.06 13.62
N ARG A 124 1.93 9.76 13.40
CA ARG A 124 2.71 9.09 12.35
C ARG A 124 1.89 8.97 11.06
N GLN A 125 2.56 9.18 9.93
CA GLN A 125 2.01 8.82 8.62
C GLN A 125 2.24 7.32 8.40
N CYS A 126 1.15 6.59 8.19
CA CYS A 126 1.17 5.14 8.00
C CYS A 126 0.89 4.79 6.55
N TYR A 127 1.74 3.95 5.95
CA TYR A 127 1.61 3.48 4.56
C TYR A 127 1.39 1.98 4.58
N ILE A 128 0.16 1.55 4.27
CA ILE A 128 -0.20 0.14 4.14
C ILE A 128 0.16 -0.32 2.73
N LEU A 129 0.79 -1.49 2.62
CA LEU A 129 1.11 -2.13 1.35
C LEU A 129 0.28 -3.42 1.20
N ASP A 130 -0.64 -3.42 0.26
CA ASP A 130 -1.46 -4.58 -0.11
C ASP A 130 -1.67 -4.57 -1.64
N PRO A 131 -1.17 -5.55 -2.39
CA PRO A 131 -1.18 -5.46 -3.85
C PRO A 131 -2.58 -5.40 -4.46
N MET A 132 -3.60 -5.97 -3.81
CA MET A 132 -4.91 -6.19 -4.42
C MET A 132 -6.05 -5.70 -3.53
N LEU A 133 -6.64 -4.54 -3.84
CA LEU A 133 -7.90 -4.13 -3.22
C LEU A 133 -9.07 -4.79 -3.96
N ALA A 134 -9.37 -6.03 -3.60
CA ALA A 134 -10.48 -6.80 -4.16
C ALA A 134 -11.80 -6.50 -3.40
N THR A 135 -12.11 -7.25 -2.37
CA THR A 135 -13.35 -7.07 -1.59
C THR A 135 -13.26 -6.02 -0.49
N GLY A 136 -12.05 -5.54 -0.18
CA GLY A 136 -11.81 -4.48 0.79
C GLY A 136 -11.73 -4.90 2.26
N GLY A 137 -12.20 -6.08 2.64
CA GLY A 137 -12.26 -6.52 4.04
C GLY A 137 -10.89 -6.51 4.74
N THR A 138 -9.85 -6.98 4.08
CA THR A 138 -8.47 -6.99 4.63
C THR A 138 -7.98 -5.56 4.92
N LEU A 139 -8.16 -4.64 3.98
CA LEU A 139 -7.76 -3.25 4.18
C LEU A 139 -8.60 -2.54 5.24
N VAL A 140 -9.90 -2.79 5.33
CA VAL A 140 -10.75 -2.27 6.41
C VAL A 140 -10.16 -2.68 7.76
N SER A 141 -9.96 -3.98 7.97
CA SER A 141 -9.42 -4.50 9.23
C SER A 141 -8.01 -3.97 9.54
N ALA A 142 -7.15 -3.82 8.52
CA ALA A 142 -5.82 -3.25 8.71
C ALA A 142 -5.88 -1.77 9.13
N ILE A 143 -6.73 -0.96 8.48
CA ILE A 143 -6.91 0.45 8.82
C ILE A 143 -7.47 0.61 10.23
N GLU A 144 -8.49 -0.17 10.61
CA GLU A 144 -9.06 -0.17 11.96
C GLU A 144 -8.01 -0.54 13.02
N PHE A 145 -7.18 -1.54 12.70
CA PHE A 145 -6.11 -1.97 13.59
C PHE A 145 -5.05 -0.86 13.82
N LEU A 146 -4.65 -0.15 12.77
CA LEU A 146 -3.74 1.00 12.89
C LEU A 146 -4.40 2.17 13.63
N ALA A 147 -5.67 2.45 13.34
CA ALA A 147 -6.43 3.49 14.01
C ALA A 147 -6.57 3.24 15.52
N ALA A 148 -6.80 1.98 15.94
CA ALA A 148 -6.82 1.57 17.33
C ALA A 148 -5.48 1.79 18.06
N LYS A 149 -4.35 1.86 17.30
CA LYS A 149 -3.03 2.24 17.82
C LYS A 149 -2.71 3.75 17.71
N GLY A 150 -3.70 4.57 17.42
CA GLY A 150 -3.57 6.04 17.38
C GLY A 150 -3.22 6.62 16.00
N ALA A 151 -3.14 5.81 14.93
CA ALA A 151 -2.93 6.34 13.59
C ALA A 151 -4.13 7.17 13.13
N THR A 152 -3.88 8.38 12.61
CA THR A 152 -4.90 9.28 12.07
C THR A 152 -4.65 9.66 10.62
N ASP A 153 -3.48 9.35 10.06
CA ASP A 153 -3.03 9.67 8.71
C ASP A 153 -2.54 8.37 8.04
N ILE A 154 -3.40 7.75 7.23
CA ILE A 154 -3.20 6.41 6.67
C ILE A 154 -3.34 6.47 5.16
N THR A 155 -2.34 5.98 4.45
CA THR A 155 -2.38 5.81 3.00
C THR A 155 -2.24 4.33 2.66
N ALA A 156 -3.21 3.76 1.96
CA ALA A 156 -3.12 2.43 1.37
C ALA A 156 -2.54 2.53 -0.05
N ILE A 157 -1.59 1.67 -0.37
CA ILE A 157 -0.98 1.56 -1.70
C ILE A 157 -1.32 0.16 -2.25
N CYS A 158 -2.03 0.13 -3.38
CA CYS A 158 -2.41 -1.09 -4.07
C CYS A 158 -1.90 -1.08 -5.51
N ILE A 159 -1.58 -2.23 -6.07
CA ILE A 159 -1.24 -2.35 -7.50
C ILE A 159 -2.51 -2.27 -8.32
N LEU A 160 -3.55 -3.01 -7.92
CA LEU A 160 -4.88 -3.01 -8.54
C LEU A 160 -5.97 -2.81 -7.49
N ALA A 161 -7.07 -2.19 -7.92
CA ALA A 161 -8.28 -2.06 -7.13
C ALA A 161 -9.52 -2.45 -7.95
N ALA A 162 -10.55 -2.95 -7.27
CA ALA A 162 -11.89 -3.13 -7.81
C ALA A 162 -12.87 -2.10 -7.22
N PRO A 163 -13.90 -1.68 -7.96
CA PRO A 163 -14.92 -0.74 -7.46
C PRO A 163 -15.59 -1.21 -6.17
N GLU A 164 -15.84 -2.51 -6.05
CA GLU A 164 -16.46 -3.12 -4.87
C GLU A 164 -15.61 -2.91 -3.60
N GLY A 165 -14.29 -3.12 -3.71
CA GLY A 165 -13.37 -2.89 -2.61
C GLY A 165 -13.30 -1.43 -2.19
N ILE A 166 -13.31 -0.52 -3.15
CA ILE A 166 -13.37 0.92 -2.90
C ILE A 166 -14.67 1.29 -2.16
N ALA A 167 -15.82 0.80 -2.64
CA ALA A 167 -17.11 1.06 -2.02
C ALA A 167 -17.18 0.56 -0.56
N VAL A 168 -16.58 -0.60 -0.28
CA VAL A 168 -16.48 -1.15 1.08
C VAL A 168 -15.65 -0.23 1.99
N LEU A 169 -14.49 0.26 1.52
CA LEU A 169 -13.67 1.21 2.26
C LEU A 169 -14.41 2.53 2.51
N GLU A 170 -15.04 3.10 1.48
CA GLU A 170 -15.80 4.34 1.61
C GLU A 170 -16.94 4.21 2.62
N LYS A 171 -17.67 3.11 2.58
CA LYS A 171 -18.75 2.82 3.53
C LYS A 171 -18.23 2.66 4.97
N ALA A 172 -17.15 1.89 5.15
CA ALA A 172 -16.59 1.62 6.48
C ALA A 172 -16.09 2.91 7.16
N PHE A 173 -15.52 3.82 6.38
CA PHE A 173 -14.91 5.04 6.91
C PHE A 173 -15.67 6.34 6.59
N ALA A 174 -16.95 6.25 6.18
CA ALA A 174 -17.78 7.40 5.79
C ALA A 174 -17.87 8.49 6.88
N THR A 175 -17.94 8.09 8.14
CA THR A 175 -18.03 9.02 9.29
C THR A 175 -16.72 9.14 10.07
N SER A 176 -15.66 8.50 9.60
CA SER A 176 -14.36 8.50 10.27
C SER A 176 -13.67 9.86 10.13
N LYS A 177 -12.94 10.25 11.18
CA LYS A 177 -12.06 11.45 11.18
C LYS A 177 -10.66 11.16 10.65
N LEU A 178 -10.40 9.93 10.16
CA LEU A 178 -9.11 9.56 9.61
C LEU A 178 -8.82 10.33 8.30
N SER A 179 -7.60 10.82 8.15
CA SER A 179 -7.06 11.23 6.86
C SER A 179 -6.70 9.95 6.09
N LEU A 180 -7.64 9.45 5.29
CA LEU A 180 -7.49 8.21 4.55
C LEU A 180 -7.30 8.47 3.06
N LYS A 181 -6.23 7.90 2.49
CA LYS A 181 -5.90 7.96 1.07
C LYS A 181 -5.69 6.55 0.51
N LEU A 182 -6.20 6.30 -0.67
CA LEU A 182 -5.90 5.12 -1.50
C LEU A 182 -5.10 5.58 -2.71
N VAL A 183 -3.99 4.91 -2.99
CA VAL A 183 -3.21 5.07 -4.22
C VAL A 183 -3.14 3.72 -4.91
N THR A 184 -3.56 3.65 -6.18
CA THR A 184 -3.58 2.41 -6.95
C THR A 184 -3.04 2.62 -8.35
N GLY A 185 -2.43 1.58 -8.91
CA GLY A 185 -1.90 1.60 -10.28
C GLY A 185 -2.98 1.51 -11.35
N ALA A 186 -4.09 0.83 -11.05
CA ALA A 186 -5.28 0.82 -11.90
C ALA A 186 -6.53 0.48 -11.09
N LEU A 187 -7.67 0.96 -11.61
CA LEU A 187 -9.01 0.54 -11.20
C LEU A 187 -9.54 -0.38 -12.29
N ASP A 188 -9.77 -1.64 -11.95
CA ASP A 188 -10.29 -2.66 -12.85
C ASP A 188 -11.83 -2.69 -12.85
N GLU A 189 -12.43 -3.56 -13.68
CA GLU A 189 -13.85 -3.50 -14.00
C GLU A 189 -14.75 -3.94 -12.82
N SER A 190 -14.42 -5.08 -12.20
CA SER A 190 -15.25 -5.70 -11.16
C SER A 190 -14.56 -6.87 -10.47
N LEU A 191 -15.28 -7.55 -9.59
CA LEU A 191 -14.91 -8.87 -9.03
C LEU A 191 -15.71 -9.97 -9.72
N ASN A 192 -15.08 -11.17 -9.88
CA ASN A 192 -15.82 -12.37 -10.25
C ASN A 192 -16.49 -13.01 -9.01
N GLU A 193 -17.23 -14.11 -9.23
CA GLU A 193 -17.96 -14.85 -8.18
C GLU A 193 -17.04 -15.39 -7.07
N LYS A 194 -15.73 -15.56 -7.34
CA LYS A 194 -14.73 -16.01 -6.38
C LYS A 194 -14.01 -14.86 -5.68
N GLY A 195 -14.38 -13.61 -5.98
CA GLY A 195 -13.73 -12.42 -5.41
C GLY A 195 -12.40 -12.02 -6.03
N TYR A 196 -12.06 -12.54 -7.22
CA TYR A 196 -10.88 -12.09 -7.98
C TYR A 196 -11.23 -10.86 -8.82
N ILE A 197 -10.29 -9.94 -8.92
CA ILE A 197 -10.40 -8.74 -9.77
C ILE A 197 -10.39 -9.15 -11.25
N ILE A 198 -11.27 -8.55 -12.06
CA ILE A 198 -11.37 -8.74 -13.50
C ILE A 198 -11.06 -7.41 -14.21
N PRO A 199 -10.13 -7.41 -15.21
CA PRO A 199 -9.32 -8.52 -15.71
C PRO A 199 -8.24 -8.98 -14.74
N GLY A 200 -7.80 -8.15 -13.78
CA GLY A 200 -6.90 -8.50 -12.72
C GLY A 200 -5.50 -8.95 -13.17
N LEU A 201 -4.88 -9.74 -12.33
CA LEU A 201 -3.57 -10.39 -12.56
C LEU A 201 -3.46 -11.77 -11.90
N GLY A 202 -4.58 -12.34 -11.43
CA GLY A 202 -4.62 -13.57 -10.64
C GLY A 202 -4.33 -13.33 -9.16
N ASP A 203 -3.86 -14.36 -8.45
CA ASP A 203 -3.42 -14.22 -7.06
C ASP A 203 -2.01 -13.65 -6.97
N ALA A 204 -1.87 -12.48 -6.36
CA ALA A 204 -0.59 -11.80 -6.24
C ALA A 204 0.41 -12.56 -5.34
N GLY A 205 -0.09 -13.21 -4.28
CA GLY A 205 0.75 -14.00 -3.37
C GLY A 205 1.34 -15.22 -4.08
N ASP A 206 0.51 -15.94 -4.81
CA ASP A 206 0.95 -17.13 -5.57
C ASP A 206 1.92 -16.74 -6.69
N ARG A 207 1.67 -15.64 -7.37
CA ARG A 207 2.56 -15.14 -8.42
C ARG A 207 3.91 -14.65 -7.89
N LEU A 208 3.93 -14.09 -6.65
CA LEU A 208 5.15 -13.65 -5.98
C LEU A 208 5.97 -14.82 -5.42
N TYR A 209 5.30 -15.80 -4.79
CA TYR A 209 5.95 -16.77 -3.90
C TYR A 209 5.71 -18.23 -4.28
N GLY A 210 4.84 -18.49 -5.24
CA GLY A 210 4.39 -19.83 -5.58
C GLY A 210 3.15 -20.24 -4.78
N VAL A 211 2.45 -21.25 -5.30
CA VAL A 211 1.29 -21.85 -4.64
C VAL A 211 1.76 -22.66 -3.43
N VAL A 212 1.10 -22.48 -2.28
CA VAL A 212 1.39 -23.18 -1.01
C VAL A 212 0.21 -24.04 -0.63
#